data_dfe49a0e780a2ee3c0c1e372b36ebd26
#
_entry.id   dfe49a0e780a2ee3c0c1e372b36ebd26
#
_cell.length_a   1.000
_cell.length_b   1.000
_cell.length_c   1.000
_cell.angle_alpha   90.00
_cell.angle_beta   90.00
_cell.angle_gamma   90.00
#
_symmetry.space_group_name_H-M   'P 1'
#
loop_
_entity.id
_entity.type
_entity.pdbx_description
1 polymer ?
#
loop_
_entity_poly.entity_id
_entity_poly.type
_entity_poly.pdbx_seq_one_letter_code
_entity_poly.pdbx_strand_id
1 'polypeptide(L)'
;MQARLSNRFWLILIGALLLAAVAGMAVVHSRQETGVMVQVLRDGQVEDTFPLSGSLTRRYEADSGGYNVVVVKDGKVSVTEASCPDQICVRHGPTDQTADPIVCLPNKLVVQVLAPAGEAGQLDGVSS
;
A
#
# COMPACT_ATOMS: atom_id res chain seq x y z
N MET A 1 29.83 6.17 -44.92
CA MET A 1 30.39 6.51 -43.61
C MET A 1 29.36 7.11 -42.68
N GLN A 2 28.48 7.95 -43.18
CA GLN A 2 27.43 8.58 -42.31
C GLN A 2 26.41 7.58 -41.75
N ALA A 3 26.09 6.54 -42.50
CA ALA A 3 25.14 5.54 -42.05
C ALA A 3 25.63 4.71 -40.84
N ARG A 4 26.95 4.50 -40.76
CA ARG A 4 27.53 3.75 -39.65
C ARG A 4 27.58 4.56 -38.35
N LEU A 5 27.82 5.85 -38.45
CA LEU A 5 27.77 6.76 -37.31
C LEU A 5 26.35 6.93 -36.80
N SER A 6 25.40 6.98 -37.71
CA SER A 6 23.99 7.09 -37.38
C SER A 6 23.50 5.86 -36.59
N ASN A 7 23.87 4.66 -37.03
CA ASN A 7 23.47 3.44 -36.36
C ASN A 7 24.06 3.32 -34.95
N ARG A 8 25.33 3.68 -34.78
CA ARG A 8 25.98 3.64 -33.48
C ARG A 8 25.38 4.68 -32.55
N PHE A 9 25.09 5.84 -33.06
CA PHE A 9 24.44 6.88 -32.31
C PHE A 9 23.05 6.46 -31.83
N TRP A 10 22.27 5.86 -32.71
CA TRP A 10 20.95 5.33 -32.39
C TRP A 10 21.01 4.20 -31.34
N LEU A 11 21.99 3.31 -31.49
CA LEU A 11 22.20 2.21 -30.53
C LEU A 11 22.56 2.76 -29.14
N ILE A 12 23.41 3.77 -29.08
CA ILE A 12 23.78 4.41 -27.82
C ILE A 12 22.57 5.11 -27.21
N LEU A 13 21.77 5.80 -28.03
CA LEU A 13 20.55 6.47 -27.55
C LEU A 13 19.55 5.46 -26.98
N ILE A 14 19.29 4.39 -27.68
CA ILE A 14 18.39 3.34 -27.24
C ILE A 14 18.90 2.70 -25.95
N GLY A 15 20.18 2.41 -25.87
CA GLY A 15 20.81 1.86 -24.67
C GLY A 15 20.69 2.80 -23.48
N ALA A 16 20.92 4.10 -23.71
CA ALA A 16 20.79 5.10 -22.65
C ALA A 16 19.34 5.23 -22.16
N LEU A 17 18.38 5.20 -23.08
CA LEU A 17 16.96 5.25 -22.73
C LEU A 17 16.54 4.01 -21.94
N LEU A 18 17.02 2.83 -22.33
CA LEU A 18 16.71 1.60 -21.60
C LEU A 18 17.32 1.61 -20.20
N LEU A 19 18.55 2.08 -20.07
CA LEU A 19 19.18 2.22 -18.76
C LEU A 19 18.43 3.21 -17.88
N ALA A 20 18.00 4.33 -18.44
CA ALA A 20 17.22 5.32 -17.71
C ALA A 20 15.88 4.75 -17.27
N ALA A 21 15.23 3.96 -18.14
CA ALA A 21 13.95 3.32 -17.81
C ALA A 21 14.11 2.32 -16.67
N VAL A 22 15.15 1.48 -16.74
CA VAL A 22 15.42 0.48 -15.70
C VAL A 22 15.78 1.16 -14.39
N ALA A 23 16.59 2.21 -14.43
CA ALA A 23 16.95 2.97 -13.24
C ALA A 23 15.74 3.65 -12.62
N GLY A 24 14.88 4.23 -13.45
CA GLY A 24 13.64 4.85 -12.99
C GLY A 24 12.71 3.85 -12.33
N MET A 25 12.55 2.68 -12.95
CA MET A 25 11.73 1.62 -12.38
C MET A 25 12.30 1.10 -11.07
N ALA A 26 13.61 0.96 -10.96
CA ALA A 26 14.26 0.53 -9.72
C ALA A 26 14.06 1.56 -8.60
N VAL A 27 14.14 2.85 -8.92
CA VAL A 27 13.91 3.92 -7.95
C VAL A 27 12.47 3.92 -7.46
N VAL A 28 11.51 3.78 -8.37
CA VAL A 28 10.09 3.71 -8.02
C VAL A 28 9.81 2.48 -7.14
N HIS A 29 10.41 1.35 -7.51
CA HIS A 29 10.22 0.11 -6.75
C HIS A 29 10.85 0.19 -5.34
N SER A 30 12.00 0.83 -5.22
CA SER A 30 12.66 1.00 -3.93
C SER A 30 11.95 2.01 -3.02
N ARG A 31 11.08 2.84 -3.57
CA ARG A 31 10.28 3.79 -2.79
C ARG A 31 8.98 3.19 -2.26
N GLN A 32 8.71 1.94 -2.55
CA GLN A 32 7.61 1.24 -1.89
C GLN A 32 8.01 1.00 -0.45
N GLU A 33 7.60 1.89 0.40
CA GLU A 33 8.03 1.85 1.79
C GLU A 33 7.17 0.90 2.60
N THR A 34 7.86 0.09 3.37
CA THR A 34 7.24 -0.74 4.38
C THR A 34 6.75 0.18 5.49
N GLY A 35 5.46 0.12 5.78
CA GLY A 35 4.88 0.94 6.83
C GLY A 35 5.20 0.42 8.21
N VAL A 36 4.97 1.25 9.21
CA VAL A 36 5.24 0.92 10.61
C VAL A 36 3.99 1.00 11.49
N MET A 37 2.93 1.62 10.99
CA MET A 37 1.67 1.78 11.72
C MET A 37 0.50 1.36 10.86
N VAL A 38 -0.56 0.86 11.50
CA VAL A 38 -1.81 0.53 10.84
C VAL A 38 -2.87 1.50 11.34
N GLN A 39 -3.63 2.07 10.40
CA GLN A 39 -4.75 2.93 10.70
C GLN A 39 -6.01 2.31 10.15
N VAL A 40 -7.02 2.16 11.01
CA VAL A 40 -8.32 1.63 10.63
C VAL A 40 -9.29 2.77 10.56
N LEU A 41 -9.91 2.94 9.40
CA LEU A 41 -10.92 3.98 9.19
C LEU A 41 -12.27 3.34 8.95
N ARG A 42 -13.29 3.93 9.52
CA ARG A 42 -14.68 3.58 9.25
C ARG A 42 -15.40 4.81 8.77
N ASP A 43 -16.06 4.70 7.62
CA ASP A 43 -16.82 5.79 7.03
C ASP A 43 -15.98 7.08 6.89
N GLY A 44 -14.69 6.91 6.53
CA GLY A 44 -13.77 8.02 6.34
C GLY A 44 -13.15 8.60 7.62
N GLN A 45 -13.52 8.08 8.79
CA GLN A 45 -12.99 8.55 10.07
C GLN A 45 -12.07 7.50 10.70
N VAL A 46 -11.00 7.97 11.32
CA VAL A 46 -10.06 7.10 12.00
C VAL A 46 -10.72 6.51 13.25
N GLU A 47 -10.84 5.20 13.29
CA GLU A 47 -11.40 4.49 14.42
C GLU A 47 -10.33 3.96 15.35
N ASP A 48 -9.22 3.49 14.79
CA ASP A 48 -8.16 2.88 15.56
C ASP A 48 -6.81 3.06 14.86
N THR A 49 -5.75 3.05 15.63
CA THR A 49 -4.37 3.11 15.12
C THR A 49 -3.50 2.25 16.04
N PHE A 50 -2.70 1.37 15.44
CA PHE A 50 -1.83 0.49 16.20
C PHE A 50 -0.56 0.18 15.41
N PRO A 51 0.53 -0.22 16.12
CA PRO A 51 1.79 -0.52 15.42
C PRO A 51 1.69 -1.82 14.62
N LEU A 52 2.44 -1.87 13.53
CA LEU A 52 2.54 -3.07 12.70
C LEU A 52 3.45 -4.12 13.33
N SER A 53 4.19 -3.76 14.37
CA SER A 53 5.05 -4.69 15.12
C SER A 53 4.21 -5.51 16.10
N GLY A 54 4.59 -6.75 16.30
CA GLY A 54 3.93 -7.63 17.26
C GLY A 54 2.75 -8.38 16.66
N SER A 55 1.85 -8.82 17.51
CA SER A 55 0.64 -9.58 17.13
C SER A 55 -0.58 -8.92 17.74
N LEU A 56 -1.62 -8.74 16.93
CA LEU A 56 -2.85 -8.12 17.36
C LEU A 56 -4.02 -8.71 16.58
N THR A 57 -5.15 -8.94 17.27
CA THR A 57 -6.40 -9.35 16.63
C THR A 57 -7.49 -8.43 17.13
N ARG A 58 -8.20 -7.76 16.21
CA ARG A 58 -9.28 -6.86 16.55
C ARG A 58 -10.48 -7.10 15.66
N ARG A 59 -11.65 -7.11 16.27
CA ARG A 59 -12.92 -7.19 15.55
C ARG A 59 -13.55 -5.83 15.50
N TYR A 60 -13.96 -5.41 14.31
CA TYR A 60 -14.66 -4.13 14.08
C TYR A 60 -16.06 -4.43 13.58
N GLU A 61 -17.06 -3.91 14.27
CA GLU A 61 -18.45 -4.11 13.89
C GLU A 61 -18.97 -2.85 13.20
N ALA A 62 -19.69 -3.04 12.10
CA ALA A 62 -20.32 -1.96 11.37
C ALA A 62 -21.73 -1.70 11.90
N ASP A 63 -22.23 -0.48 11.70
CA ASP A 63 -23.58 -0.10 12.09
C ASP A 63 -24.65 -0.96 11.42
N SER A 64 -24.34 -1.48 10.24
CA SER A 64 -25.21 -2.38 9.48
C SER A 64 -25.32 -3.78 10.07
N GLY A 65 -24.54 -4.10 11.11
CA GLY A 65 -24.46 -5.42 11.68
C GLY A 65 -23.36 -6.29 11.10
N GLY A 66 -22.63 -5.79 10.08
CA GLY A 66 -21.49 -6.47 9.51
C GLY A 66 -20.25 -6.37 10.41
N TYR A 67 -19.24 -7.16 10.09
CA TYR A 67 -18.00 -7.13 10.87
C TYR A 67 -16.80 -7.44 10.01
N ASN A 68 -15.64 -7.05 10.53
CA ASN A 68 -14.32 -7.39 9.97
C ASN A 68 -13.38 -7.74 11.11
N VAL A 69 -12.58 -8.78 10.94
CA VAL A 69 -11.53 -9.14 11.90
C VAL A 69 -10.18 -8.80 11.29
N VAL A 70 -9.47 -7.88 11.93
CA VAL A 70 -8.15 -7.41 11.50
C VAL A 70 -7.10 -8.08 12.36
N VAL A 71 -6.08 -8.64 11.71
CA VAL A 71 -4.98 -9.35 12.37
C VAL A 71 -3.66 -8.74 11.94
N VAL A 72 -2.82 -8.43 12.91
CA VAL A 72 -1.41 -8.08 12.69
C VAL A 72 -0.56 -9.25 13.11
N LYS A 73 0.27 -9.73 12.20
CA LYS A 73 1.15 -10.87 12.44
C LYS A 73 2.36 -10.79 11.51
N ASP A 74 3.54 -11.07 12.05
CA ASP A 74 4.79 -11.11 11.27
C ASP A 74 5.06 -9.82 10.47
N GLY A 75 4.73 -8.67 11.05
CA GLY A 75 4.96 -7.38 10.43
C GLY A 75 3.99 -7.03 9.32
N LYS A 76 2.85 -7.74 9.22
CA LYS A 76 1.85 -7.52 8.19
C LYS A 76 0.46 -7.46 8.80
N VAL A 77 -0.43 -6.72 8.14
CA VAL A 77 -1.83 -6.62 8.54
C VAL A 77 -2.71 -7.30 7.49
N SER A 78 -3.74 -7.98 7.96
CA SER A 78 -4.70 -8.64 7.07
C SER A 78 -6.08 -8.62 7.70
N VAL A 79 -7.09 -8.83 6.87
CA VAL A 79 -8.45 -9.11 7.33
C VAL A 79 -8.68 -10.61 7.14
N THR A 80 -8.86 -11.33 8.24
CA THR A 80 -8.99 -12.78 8.23
C THR A 80 -10.44 -13.25 8.14
N GLU A 81 -11.37 -12.44 8.62
CA GLU A 81 -12.79 -12.71 8.54
C GLU A 81 -13.55 -11.42 8.26
N ALA A 82 -14.62 -11.53 7.52
CA ALA A 82 -15.52 -10.42 7.23
C ALA A 82 -16.90 -10.96 6.86
N SER A 83 -17.92 -10.17 7.15
CA SER A 83 -19.30 -10.53 6.80
C SER A 83 -19.67 -10.14 5.36
N CYS A 84 -18.81 -9.42 4.65
CA CYS A 84 -19.12 -8.99 3.29
C CYS A 84 -19.26 -10.18 2.34
N PRO A 85 -20.25 -10.18 1.44
CA PRO A 85 -20.53 -11.35 0.57
C PRO A 85 -19.39 -11.68 -0.39
N ASP A 86 -18.70 -10.68 -0.90
CA ASP A 86 -17.64 -10.86 -1.90
C ASP A 86 -16.29 -11.22 -1.28
N GLN A 87 -16.10 -10.99 0.02
CA GLN A 87 -14.87 -11.33 0.75
C GLN A 87 -13.60 -10.71 0.14
N ILE A 88 -13.72 -9.57 -0.51
CA ILE A 88 -12.59 -8.92 -1.18
C ILE A 88 -11.50 -8.55 -0.17
N CYS A 89 -11.89 -8.02 0.99
CA CYS A 89 -10.95 -7.67 2.04
C CYS A 89 -10.19 -8.88 2.59
N VAL A 90 -10.85 -10.03 2.70
CA VAL A 90 -10.22 -11.28 3.15
C VAL A 90 -9.28 -11.82 2.07
N ARG A 91 -9.70 -11.77 0.82
CA ARG A 91 -8.90 -12.24 -0.31
C ARG A 91 -7.67 -11.38 -0.58
N HIS A 92 -7.68 -10.14 -0.12
CA HIS A 92 -6.55 -9.23 -0.30
C HIS A 92 -5.26 -9.84 0.27
N GLY A 93 -5.37 -10.53 1.40
CA GLY A 93 -4.23 -11.12 2.07
C GLY A 93 -3.41 -10.12 2.87
N PRO A 94 -2.33 -10.59 3.52
CA PRO A 94 -1.49 -9.74 4.35
C PRO A 94 -0.72 -8.69 3.53
N THR A 95 -0.57 -7.50 4.11
CA THR A 95 0.20 -6.42 3.49
C THR A 95 0.95 -5.61 4.55
N ASP A 96 2.08 -5.06 4.14
CA ASP A 96 2.87 -4.11 4.92
C ASP A 96 3.17 -2.84 4.11
N GLN A 97 2.55 -2.70 2.95
CA GLN A 97 2.82 -1.61 2.02
C GLN A 97 1.86 -0.44 2.22
N THR A 98 2.41 0.77 2.23
CA THR A 98 1.63 1.99 2.44
C THR A 98 0.67 2.29 1.28
N ALA A 99 0.97 1.79 0.09
CA ALA A 99 0.16 2.03 -1.11
C ALA A 99 -0.87 0.94 -1.36
N ASP A 100 -1.08 0.04 -0.42
CA ASP A 100 -1.90 -1.15 -0.63
C ASP A 100 -2.94 -1.31 0.49
N PRO A 101 -3.93 -0.40 0.56
CA PRO A 101 -4.96 -0.46 1.61
C PRO A 101 -5.93 -1.62 1.39
N ILE A 102 -6.40 -2.18 2.49
CA ILE A 102 -7.47 -3.19 2.46
C ILE A 102 -8.80 -2.45 2.63
N VAL A 103 -9.69 -2.60 1.66
CA VAL A 103 -10.96 -1.89 1.65
C VAL A 103 -12.13 -2.87 1.70
N CYS A 104 -13.04 -2.65 2.62
CA CYS A 104 -14.30 -3.39 2.71
C CYS A 104 -15.45 -2.40 2.51
N LEU A 105 -15.96 -2.32 1.30
CA LEU A 105 -16.99 -1.34 0.93
C LEU A 105 -18.32 -1.57 1.65
N PRO A 106 -18.83 -2.81 1.76
CA PRO A 106 -20.11 -3.02 2.46
C PRO A 106 -20.10 -2.57 3.91
N ASN A 107 -18.96 -2.72 4.59
CA ASN A 107 -18.81 -2.33 5.98
C ASN A 107 -18.17 -0.95 6.16
N LYS A 108 -17.83 -0.30 5.04
CA LYS A 108 -17.19 1.03 5.03
C LYS A 108 -15.89 1.07 5.83
N LEU A 109 -15.17 -0.05 5.86
CA LEU A 109 -13.93 -0.19 6.59
C LEU A 109 -12.74 -0.11 5.64
N VAL A 110 -11.74 0.67 6.03
CA VAL A 110 -10.47 0.76 5.32
C VAL A 110 -9.35 0.51 6.32
N VAL A 111 -8.47 -0.41 5.98
CA VAL A 111 -7.25 -0.68 6.75
C VAL A 111 -6.08 -0.22 5.91
N GLN A 112 -5.36 0.77 6.39
CA GLN A 112 -4.22 1.29 5.66
C GLN A 112 -2.96 1.26 6.50
N VAL A 113 -1.83 1.09 5.85
CA VAL A 113 -0.52 1.07 6.48
C VAL A 113 0.11 2.44 6.30
N LEU A 114 0.61 3.00 7.40
CA LEU A 114 1.20 4.33 7.40
C LEU A 114 2.72 4.25 7.41
N ALA A 115 3.35 5.16 6.67
CA ALA A 115 4.78 5.34 6.67
C ALA A 115 5.26 5.94 7.99
N PRO A 116 6.58 5.91 8.27
CA PRO A 116 7.14 6.61 9.42
C PRO A 116 6.73 8.08 9.46
N ALA A 117 6.63 8.62 10.67
CA ALA A 117 6.00 9.92 10.95
C ALA A 117 6.49 11.08 10.08
N GLY A 118 7.77 11.09 9.70
CA GLY A 118 8.32 12.17 8.87
C GLY A 118 7.73 12.24 7.46
N GLU A 119 7.40 11.11 6.88
CA GLU A 119 6.84 11.03 5.53
C GLU A 119 5.33 11.18 5.52
N ALA A 120 4.67 10.68 6.55
CA ALA A 120 3.24 10.89 6.71
C ALA A 120 2.90 12.38 6.77
N GLY A 121 3.74 13.17 7.43
CA GLY A 121 3.56 14.62 7.51
C GLY A 121 3.65 15.30 6.15
N GLN A 122 4.52 14.84 5.28
CA GLN A 122 4.64 15.38 3.93
C GLN A 122 3.41 15.08 3.07
N LEU A 123 2.90 13.88 3.18
CA LEU A 123 1.70 13.47 2.44
C LEU A 123 0.48 14.28 2.87
N ASP A 124 0.35 14.53 4.17
CA ASP A 124 -0.73 15.35 4.68
C ASP A 124 -0.64 16.80 4.17
N GLY A 125 0.56 17.33 4.08
CA GLY A 125 0.78 18.64 3.51
C GLY A 125 0.38 18.76 2.05
N VAL A 126 0.55 17.69 1.29
CA VAL A 126 0.17 17.63 -0.12
C VAL A 126 -1.34 17.48 -0.29
N SER A 127 -1.96 16.68 0.57
CA SER A 127 -3.39 16.40 0.45
C SER A 127 -4.27 17.56 0.93
N SER A 128 -3.72 18.43 1.70
CA SER A 128 -4.45 19.61 2.19
C SER A 128 -4.26 20.79 1.27
#